data_c73e1b127dd465098b841febcba214c9
#
_entry.id   c73e1b127dd465098b841febcba214c9
#
_cell.length_a   1.000
_cell.length_b   1.000
_cell.length_c   1.000
_cell.angle_alpha   90.00
_cell.angle_beta   90.00
_cell.angle_gamma   90.00
#
_symmetry.space_group_name_H-M   'P 1'
#
loop_
_entity.id
_entity.type
_entity.pdbx_description
1 polymer ?
#
loop_
_entity_poly.entity_id
_entity_poly.type
_entity_poly.pdbx_seq_one_letter_code
_entity_poly.pdbx_strand_id
1 'polypeptide(L)'
;MDGNATGRFEEEFSDGSRPGRASNHKLRMVLSGLLVLLVTTSVVVRVVRAPTTLSPLAQTGHDKAPVQTSAPHAVGPASANVVREFGGCELSVSAGAPVVPVGSCTVLEIGDSLGNDLGWGLARELPSGSSLNLVQLDKSATGLANAGYYDWPTELETDLGLYHPQLVLICLGGNDEQGMEVDGSAIQFPSPAWTAAYLTRVRQLITEATASGALVMWVGMPVMEDPDYSQGMEILNSLYQQGVRADPNAAFVSTWQLFSNPEGAYQAVADVNGIPENLREPDGIHYSFTGEDVIATYVIDEIAANFHVQLTPTNPAVITDW
;
A
#
# COMPACT_ATOMS: atom_id res chain seq x y z
N MET A 1 25.86 43.39 60.98
CA MET A 1 24.76 43.14 61.92
C MET A 1 23.93 42.06 61.22
N ASP A 2 24.29 40.82 61.44
CA ASP A 2 23.74 39.84 62.36
C ASP A 2 22.40 39.32 61.80
N GLY A 3 22.16 38.04 61.58
CA GLY A 3 22.72 36.81 62.07
C GLY A 3 22.02 35.63 61.37
N ASN A 4 22.74 34.73 61.07
CA ASN A 4 22.84 33.30 61.40
C ASN A 4 21.56 32.61 61.94
N ALA A 5 21.15 31.51 61.30
CA ALA A 5 20.74 30.28 61.98
C ALA A 5 20.59 29.12 60.98
N THR A 6 21.50 28.19 61.12
CA THR A 6 21.52 26.80 60.66
C THR A 6 20.41 26.00 61.30
N GLY A 7 19.82 25.07 60.55
CA GLY A 7 18.91 24.03 61.03
C GLY A 7 19.10 22.77 60.22
N ARG A 8 20.02 21.93 60.71
CA ARG A 8 20.24 20.57 60.25
C ARG A 8 19.24 19.67 60.97
N PHE A 9 18.46 18.88 60.26
CA PHE A 9 17.77 17.69 60.85
C PHE A 9 18.20 16.44 60.07
N GLU A 10 18.97 15.63 60.77
CA GLU A 10 19.17 14.25 60.47
C GLU A 10 17.99 13.45 61.05
N GLU A 11 17.36 12.59 60.27
CA GLU A 11 16.56 11.48 60.79
C GLU A 11 16.81 10.23 59.96
N GLU A 12 17.41 9.39 60.53
CA GLU A 12 17.43 7.98 60.87
C GLU A 12 16.78 7.00 59.88
N PHE A 13 17.65 6.06 59.49
CA PHE A 13 17.34 4.80 58.82
C PHE A 13 16.37 3.97 59.65
N SER A 14 15.25 3.55 59.00
CA SER A 14 14.45 2.41 59.44
C SER A 14 14.40 1.41 58.29
N ASP A 15 15.10 0.31 58.49
CA ASP A 15 15.05 -0.93 57.74
C ASP A 15 13.64 -1.53 57.81
N GLY A 16 12.99 -1.72 56.65
CA GLY A 16 11.69 -2.32 56.49
C GLY A 16 11.65 -3.25 55.26
N SER A 17 12.16 -4.45 55.48
CA SER A 17 12.04 -5.59 54.55
C SER A 17 10.61 -5.75 54.01
N ARG A 18 10.42 -5.54 52.68
CA ARG A 18 9.19 -5.90 51.98
C ARG A 18 9.26 -7.31 51.40
N PRO A 19 8.24 -8.16 51.63
CA PRO A 19 8.22 -9.50 51.06
C PRO A 19 7.99 -9.46 49.55
N GLY A 20 8.70 -10.36 48.85
CA GLY A 20 8.66 -10.51 47.39
C GLY A 20 7.26 -10.77 46.85
N ARG A 21 6.87 -9.97 45.90
CA ARG A 21 5.64 -10.14 45.10
C ARG A 21 5.94 -11.18 44.02
N ALA A 22 5.50 -12.42 44.28
CA ALA A 22 5.53 -13.50 43.31
C ALA A 22 4.75 -13.07 42.03
N SER A 23 5.40 -13.18 40.89
CA SER A 23 4.87 -12.94 39.57
C SER A 23 3.75 -13.94 39.25
N ASN A 24 2.51 -13.47 39.21
CA ASN A 24 1.34 -14.23 38.76
C ASN A 24 1.23 -14.24 37.22
N HIS A 25 2.28 -14.67 36.53
CA HIS A 25 2.26 -14.85 35.06
C HIS A 25 1.76 -16.22 34.58
N LYS A 26 1.23 -17.07 35.48
CA LYS A 26 0.77 -18.42 35.12
C LYS A 26 -0.75 -18.65 35.16
N LEU A 27 -1.57 -17.61 35.21
CA LEU A 27 -3.03 -17.80 35.32
C LEU A 27 -3.86 -17.04 34.28
N ARG A 28 -3.32 -16.86 33.07
CA ARG A 28 -4.10 -16.30 31.93
C ARG A 28 -4.03 -17.12 30.65
N MET A 29 -3.54 -18.37 30.69
CA MET A 29 -3.43 -19.24 29.52
C MET A 29 -4.31 -20.51 29.60
N VAL A 30 -5.41 -20.49 30.32
CA VAL A 30 -6.34 -21.65 30.43
C VAL A 30 -7.79 -21.19 30.37
N LEU A 31 -8.16 -20.36 29.38
CA LEU A 31 -9.61 -20.14 29.12
C LEU A 31 -9.86 -19.64 27.68
N SER A 32 -9.26 -20.27 26.68
CA SER A 32 -9.65 -20.09 25.29
C SER A 32 -9.52 -21.41 24.52
N GLY A 33 -9.78 -22.52 25.17
CA GLY A 33 -9.74 -23.85 24.61
C GLY A 33 -11.03 -24.59 24.96
N LEU A 34 -12.19 -24.14 24.49
CA LEU A 34 -13.38 -24.99 24.53
C LEU A 34 -14.33 -24.63 23.38
N LEU A 35 -14.53 -25.60 22.55
CA LEU A 35 -15.72 -25.91 21.77
C LEU A 35 -15.81 -25.29 20.38
N VAL A 36 -15.09 -25.92 19.42
CA VAL A 36 -15.67 -26.12 18.10
C VAL A 36 -15.81 -27.63 17.89
N LEU A 37 -17.00 -28.13 18.14
CA LEU A 37 -17.40 -29.48 17.78
C LEU A 37 -17.81 -29.47 16.31
N LEU A 38 -16.89 -29.87 15.41
CA LEU A 38 -17.16 -30.06 14.00
C LEU A 38 -17.97 -31.33 13.81
N VAL A 39 -19.24 -31.16 13.48
CA VAL A 39 -20.08 -32.24 12.92
C VAL A 39 -19.76 -32.30 11.43
N THR A 40 -18.88 -33.23 11.05
CA THR A 40 -18.65 -33.58 9.65
C THR A 40 -19.73 -34.53 9.17
N THR A 41 -20.74 -34.02 8.48
CA THR A 41 -21.65 -34.85 7.67
C THR A 41 -21.02 -35.02 6.30
N SER A 42 -20.44 -36.20 6.08
CA SER A 42 -19.96 -36.61 4.77
C SER A 42 -21.12 -36.86 3.81
N VAL A 43 -21.32 -35.96 2.85
CA VAL A 43 -22.19 -36.18 1.71
C VAL A 43 -21.40 -36.91 0.63
N VAL A 44 -21.66 -38.19 0.47
CA VAL A 44 -21.12 -39.00 -0.64
C VAL A 44 -21.94 -38.69 -1.89
N VAL A 45 -21.39 -37.88 -2.79
CA VAL A 45 -21.96 -37.68 -4.13
C VAL A 45 -21.42 -38.80 -5.04
N ARG A 46 -22.29 -39.73 -5.41
CA ARG A 46 -22.00 -40.74 -6.45
C ARG A 46 -22.12 -40.07 -7.82
N VAL A 47 -20.98 -39.82 -8.47
CA VAL A 47 -20.95 -39.42 -9.87
C VAL A 47 -21.11 -40.68 -10.74
N VAL A 48 -22.24 -40.80 -11.43
CA VAL A 48 -22.48 -41.83 -12.45
C VAL A 48 -21.81 -41.36 -13.74
N ARG A 49 -20.75 -42.05 -14.13
CA ARG A 49 -20.04 -41.80 -15.40
C ARG A 49 -20.78 -42.50 -16.55
N ALA A 50 -21.24 -41.72 -17.53
CA ALA A 50 -21.67 -42.24 -18.82
C ALA A 50 -20.43 -42.49 -19.73
N PRO A 51 -20.40 -43.52 -20.54
CA PRO A 51 -19.28 -43.76 -21.45
C PRO A 51 -19.40 -42.89 -22.69
N THR A 52 -18.41 -42.03 -22.92
CA THR A 52 -18.28 -41.26 -24.16
C THR A 52 -17.26 -41.97 -25.06
N THR A 53 -17.69 -42.39 -26.23
CA THR A 53 -16.89 -42.99 -27.30
C THR A 53 -15.93 -41.92 -27.88
N LEU A 54 -14.64 -42.25 -27.93
CA LEU A 54 -13.60 -41.47 -28.59
C LEU A 54 -13.62 -41.70 -30.09
N SER A 55 -13.78 -40.64 -30.87
CA SER A 55 -13.37 -40.62 -32.26
C SER A 55 -12.04 -39.84 -32.39
N PRO A 56 -11.09 -40.30 -33.20
CA PRO A 56 -9.80 -39.63 -33.33
C PRO A 56 -9.91 -38.44 -34.26
N LEU A 57 -9.55 -37.25 -33.79
CA LEU A 57 -9.37 -36.06 -34.59
C LEU A 57 -7.89 -35.70 -34.66
N ALA A 58 -7.50 -35.35 -35.86
CA ALA A 58 -6.16 -35.08 -36.37
C ALA A 58 -5.30 -34.12 -35.53
N GLN A 59 -4.02 -34.44 -35.41
CA GLN A 59 -2.96 -33.55 -34.97
C GLN A 59 -2.80 -32.38 -35.96
N THR A 60 -3.16 -31.17 -35.52
CA THR A 60 -2.69 -29.94 -36.15
C THR A 60 -1.65 -29.31 -35.23
N GLY A 61 -0.46 -29.10 -35.78
CA GLY A 61 0.67 -28.52 -35.07
C GLY A 61 0.32 -27.13 -34.52
N HIS A 62 0.64 -26.94 -33.24
CA HIS A 62 0.64 -25.59 -32.63
C HIS A 62 1.99 -24.96 -32.88
N ASP A 63 2.01 -24.06 -33.84
CA ASP A 63 3.06 -23.02 -33.92
C ASP A 63 2.99 -22.16 -32.67
N LYS A 64 4.07 -22.14 -31.90
CA LYS A 64 4.25 -21.22 -30.77
C LYS A 64 4.31 -19.79 -31.36
N ALA A 65 3.28 -19.01 -31.12
CA ALA A 65 3.35 -17.57 -31.30
C ALA A 65 4.46 -16.99 -30.41
N PRO A 66 5.27 -16.04 -30.93
CA PRO A 66 6.30 -15.40 -30.12
C PRO A 66 5.65 -14.58 -29.01
N VAL A 67 6.15 -14.73 -27.79
CA VAL A 67 5.83 -13.86 -26.66
C VAL A 67 6.23 -12.44 -27.08
N GLN A 68 5.23 -11.59 -27.27
CA GLN A 68 5.47 -10.17 -27.43
C GLN A 68 5.89 -9.61 -26.07
N THR A 69 7.16 -9.29 -25.93
CA THR A 69 7.64 -8.36 -24.91
C THR A 69 6.90 -7.05 -25.12
N SER A 70 6.01 -6.71 -24.18
CA SER A 70 5.34 -5.42 -24.18
C SER A 70 6.40 -4.33 -23.99
N ALA A 71 6.63 -3.56 -25.04
CA ALA A 71 7.33 -2.30 -24.96
C ALA A 71 6.62 -1.36 -23.98
N PRO A 72 7.33 -0.42 -23.33
CA PRO A 72 6.71 0.54 -22.44
C PRO A 72 5.57 1.25 -23.19
N HIS A 73 4.39 1.29 -22.57
CA HIS A 73 3.18 1.82 -23.19
C HIS A 73 3.42 3.28 -23.58
N ALA A 74 3.33 3.54 -24.87
CA ALA A 74 3.28 4.89 -25.40
C ALA A 74 2.07 5.61 -24.78
N VAL A 75 2.34 6.73 -24.12
CA VAL A 75 1.37 7.69 -23.63
C VAL A 75 0.47 8.10 -24.80
N GLY A 76 -0.85 8.05 -24.60
CA GLY A 76 -1.85 8.52 -25.54
C GLY A 76 -1.70 10.02 -25.86
N PRO A 77 -2.48 10.57 -26.84
CA PRO A 77 -2.24 11.88 -27.41
C PRO A 77 -2.24 12.97 -26.34
N ALA A 78 -1.29 13.88 -26.45
CA ALA A 78 -0.98 14.98 -25.57
C ALA A 78 -2.23 15.67 -24.97
N SER A 79 -2.48 15.42 -23.71
CA SER A 79 -3.35 16.25 -22.90
C SER A 79 -2.68 17.62 -22.72
N ALA A 80 -3.48 18.68 -22.76
CA ALA A 80 -3.03 20.05 -22.62
C ALA A 80 -2.16 20.18 -21.32
N ASN A 81 -1.08 20.94 -21.43
CA ASN A 81 -0.19 21.27 -20.32
C ASN A 81 -1.01 21.81 -19.13
N VAL A 82 -1.28 20.97 -18.15
CA VAL A 82 -1.87 21.41 -16.88
C VAL A 82 -0.72 21.64 -15.92
N VAL A 83 -0.18 22.85 -15.95
CA VAL A 83 0.69 23.35 -14.89
C VAL A 83 -0.23 23.87 -13.78
N ARG A 84 -0.12 23.32 -12.59
CA ARG A 84 -0.86 23.78 -11.41
C ARG A 84 0.11 24.50 -10.47
N GLU A 85 -0.05 25.82 -10.36
CA GLU A 85 0.64 26.62 -9.37
C GLU A 85 -0.17 26.63 -8.07
N PHE A 86 0.40 26.08 -7.01
CA PHE A 86 -0.15 26.17 -5.66
C PHE A 86 0.88 26.84 -4.75
N GLY A 87 0.68 28.12 -4.44
CA GLY A 87 1.50 28.81 -3.45
C GLY A 87 3.02 28.79 -3.68
N GLY A 88 3.47 28.65 -4.93
CA GLY A 88 4.88 28.53 -5.31
C GLY A 88 5.40 27.11 -5.48
N CYS A 89 4.55 26.08 -5.33
CA CYS A 89 4.86 24.70 -5.70
C CYS A 89 4.30 24.39 -7.09
N GLU A 90 5.14 23.89 -7.99
CA GLU A 90 4.73 23.43 -9.31
C GLU A 90 4.93 21.92 -9.42
N LEU A 91 3.84 21.20 -9.68
CA LEU A 91 3.85 19.82 -10.16
C LEU A 91 3.10 19.78 -11.50
N SER A 92 3.62 19.09 -12.50
CA SER A 92 3.00 19.05 -13.82
C SER A 92 2.90 17.63 -14.37
N VAL A 93 1.82 17.34 -15.12
CA VAL A 93 1.63 16.06 -15.82
C VAL A 93 2.08 16.12 -17.29
N SER A 94 2.76 17.17 -17.71
CA SER A 94 3.18 17.38 -19.09
C SER A 94 4.67 17.17 -19.28
N ALA A 95 5.05 16.52 -20.37
CA ALA A 95 6.43 16.39 -20.78
C ALA A 95 7.04 17.76 -21.10
N GLY A 96 7.77 18.30 -20.15
CA GLY A 96 8.56 19.54 -20.24
C GLY A 96 9.90 19.34 -19.55
N ALA A 97 10.69 20.42 -19.38
CA ALA A 97 11.84 20.34 -18.50
C ALA A 97 11.38 20.05 -17.07
N PRO A 98 12.10 19.20 -16.30
CA PRO A 98 11.77 18.97 -14.90
C PRO A 98 11.67 20.27 -14.11
N VAL A 99 10.61 20.41 -13.34
CA VAL A 99 10.38 21.59 -12.51
C VAL A 99 11.02 21.34 -11.14
N VAL A 100 11.81 22.30 -10.67
CA VAL A 100 12.27 22.32 -9.27
C VAL A 100 11.18 23.04 -8.48
N PRO A 101 10.52 22.38 -7.51
CA PRO A 101 9.52 23.06 -6.72
C PRO A 101 10.06 24.29 -6.04
N VAL A 102 9.44 25.44 -6.28
CA VAL A 102 9.75 26.69 -5.59
C VAL A 102 8.70 26.87 -4.50
N GLY A 103 9.06 26.61 -3.26
CA GLY A 103 8.11 26.60 -2.15
C GLY A 103 7.86 25.20 -1.59
N SER A 104 6.92 25.06 -0.67
CA SER A 104 6.59 23.79 -0.03
C SER A 104 5.37 23.15 -0.70
N CYS A 105 5.55 21.97 -1.29
CA CYS A 105 4.46 21.12 -1.75
C CYS A 105 4.03 20.15 -0.65
N THR A 106 2.75 20.05 -0.36
CA THR A 106 2.24 19.02 0.53
C THR A 106 1.94 17.75 -0.26
N VAL A 107 2.55 16.67 0.16
CA VAL A 107 2.25 15.30 -0.27
C VAL A 107 1.42 14.66 0.84
N LEU A 108 0.17 14.37 0.57
CA LEU A 108 -0.71 13.63 1.47
C LEU A 108 -0.63 12.15 1.10
N GLU A 109 -0.13 11.34 2.00
CA GLU A 109 -0.11 9.89 1.85
C GLU A 109 -1.23 9.30 2.72
N ILE A 110 -2.07 8.47 2.09
CA ILE A 110 -3.16 7.72 2.74
C ILE A 110 -3.04 6.25 2.38
N GLY A 111 -3.28 5.39 3.37
CA GLY A 111 -3.11 3.98 3.16
C GLY A 111 -3.60 3.07 4.28
N ASP A 112 -3.49 1.77 4.04
CA ASP A 112 -3.64 0.75 5.07
C ASP A 112 -2.28 0.46 5.76
N SER A 113 -2.02 -0.76 6.21
CA SER A 113 -0.73 -1.11 6.82
C SER A 113 0.43 -1.09 5.82
N LEU A 114 0.19 -1.41 4.54
CA LEU A 114 1.21 -1.29 3.50
C LEU A 114 1.47 0.17 3.12
N GLY A 115 0.47 1.04 3.22
CA GLY A 115 0.64 2.50 3.15
C GLY A 115 1.51 3.00 4.29
N ASN A 116 1.26 2.54 5.51
CA ASN A 116 2.05 2.90 6.68
C ASN A 116 3.54 2.55 6.51
N ASP A 117 3.83 1.36 5.99
CA ASP A 117 5.20 0.93 5.69
C ASP A 117 5.84 1.85 4.62
N LEU A 118 5.10 2.17 3.53
CA LEU A 118 5.53 3.12 2.52
C LEU A 118 5.80 4.51 3.13
N GLY A 119 4.90 5.00 3.96
CA GLY A 119 5.02 6.31 4.61
C GLY A 119 6.26 6.41 5.50
N TRP A 120 6.61 5.35 6.23
CA TRP A 120 7.85 5.31 7.01
C TRP A 120 9.10 5.37 6.13
N GLY A 121 9.12 4.62 5.02
CA GLY A 121 10.19 4.70 4.03
C GLY A 121 10.30 6.11 3.43
N LEU A 122 9.18 6.71 3.00
CA LEU A 122 9.15 8.07 2.47
C LEU A 122 9.68 9.10 3.46
N ALA A 123 9.34 8.99 4.74
CA ALA A 123 9.83 9.89 5.79
C ALA A 123 11.36 9.82 5.95
N ARG A 124 12.00 8.68 5.66
CA ARG A 124 13.46 8.52 5.69
C ARG A 124 14.13 8.97 4.39
N GLU A 125 13.51 8.66 3.24
CA GLU A 125 14.13 8.85 1.92
C GLU A 125 13.86 10.23 1.30
N LEU A 126 12.80 10.93 1.70
CA LEU A 126 12.59 12.31 1.25
C LEU A 126 13.71 13.23 1.76
N PRO A 127 14.38 13.98 0.87
CA PRO A 127 15.53 14.79 1.26
C PRO A 127 15.18 15.80 2.35
N SER A 128 15.99 15.86 3.41
CA SER A 128 15.86 16.88 4.45
C SER A 128 15.96 18.28 3.84
N GLY A 129 14.95 19.12 4.05
CA GLY A 129 14.88 20.45 3.44
C GLY A 129 14.45 20.43 1.97
N SER A 130 13.93 19.28 1.47
CA SER A 130 13.20 19.26 0.20
C SER A 130 11.99 20.20 0.27
N SER A 131 11.53 20.62 -0.90
CA SER A 131 10.28 21.38 -0.99
C SER A 131 9.02 20.51 -0.85
N LEU A 132 9.17 19.21 -0.56
CA LEU A 132 8.06 18.31 -0.27
C LEU A 132 7.84 18.17 1.23
N ASN A 133 6.62 18.41 1.67
CA ASN A 133 6.15 18.21 3.03
C ASN A 133 5.22 17.00 3.07
N LEU A 134 5.69 15.88 3.63
CA LEU A 134 4.90 14.65 3.76
C LEU A 134 3.93 14.76 4.93
N VAL A 135 2.65 14.52 4.65
CA VAL A 135 1.61 14.29 5.64
C VAL A 135 1.16 12.85 5.48
N GLN A 136 1.39 12.04 6.51
CA GLN A 136 1.13 10.60 6.52
C GLN A 136 -0.11 10.31 7.37
N LEU A 137 -1.16 9.75 6.75
CA LEU A 137 -2.44 9.48 7.38
C LEU A 137 -2.93 8.05 7.07
N ASP A 138 -2.18 7.08 7.61
CA ASP A 138 -2.49 5.68 7.42
C ASP A 138 -3.42 5.13 8.48
N LYS A 139 -4.21 4.14 8.08
CA LYS A 139 -5.06 3.41 8.99
C LYS A 139 -4.97 1.91 8.73
N SER A 140 -4.15 1.22 9.53
CA SER A 140 -3.98 -0.24 9.40
C SER A 140 -5.29 -0.99 9.50
N ALA A 141 -5.38 -2.14 8.79
CA ALA A 141 -6.55 -3.01 8.73
C ALA A 141 -7.80 -2.35 8.09
N THR A 142 -7.62 -1.28 7.31
CA THR A 142 -8.70 -0.64 6.53
C THR A 142 -8.59 -0.96 5.05
N GLY A 143 -9.60 -0.57 4.29
CA GLY A 143 -9.66 -0.70 2.84
C GLY A 143 -10.97 -0.13 2.30
N LEU A 144 -11.14 -0.14 1.00
CA LEU A 144 -12.34 0.36 0.36
C LEU A 144 -13.51 -0.63 0.41
N ALA A 145 -13.24 -1.94 0.62
CA ALA A 145 -14.31 -2.93 0.69
C ALA A 145 -15.17 -2.79 1.96
N ASN A 146 -14.63 -2.26 3.05
CA ASN A 146 -15.32 -2.16 4.33
C ASN A 146 -15.49 -0.71 4.81
N ALA A 147 -16.24 0.10 4.07
CA ALA A 147 -16.56 1.48 4.43
C ALA A 147 -17.32 1.62 5.77
N GLY A 148 -18.00 0.56 6.24
CA GLY A 148 -18.64 0.55 7.55
C GLY A 148 -17.66 0.53 8.72
N TYR A 149 -16.41 0.11 8.51
CA TYR A 149 -15.35 0.15 9.51
C TYR A 149 -14.53 1.47 9.41
N TYR A 150 -14.21 1.91 8.20
CA TYR A 150 -13.50 3.15 7.95
C TYR A 150 -13.88 3.69 6.56
N ASP A 151 -14.41 4.91 6.52
CA ASP A 151 -14.94 5.54 5.30
C ASP A 151 -13.89 6.46 4.68
N TRP A 152 -13.00 5.87 3.87
CA TRP A 152 -11.91 6.59 3.21
C TRP A 152 -12.36 7.83 2.41
N PRO A 153 -13.46 7.81 1.63
CA PRO A 153 -13.96 9.02 0.98
C PRO A 153 -14.25 10.17 1.96
N THR A 154 -14.96 9.91 3.06
CA THR A 154 -15.27 10.93 4.07
C THR A 154 -14.00 11.47 4.76
N GLU A 155 -13.06 10.59 5.07
CA GLU A 155 -11.78 11.00 5.66
C GLU A 155 -10.95 11.81 4.67
N LEU A 156 -10.84 11.37 3.41
CA LEU A 156 -10.10 12.09 2.37
C LEU A 156 -10.69 13.49 2.13
N GLU A 157 -12.01 13.66 2.07
CA GLU A 157 -12.64 14.97 1.95
C GLU A 157 -12.20 15.92 3.08
N THR A 158 -12.17 15.41 4.32
CA THR A 158 -11.72 16.16 5.49
C THR A 158 -10.25 16.55 5.38
N ASP A 159 -9.40 15.60 4.99
CA ASP A 159 -7.96 15.80 4.89
C ASP A 159 -7.57 16.74 3.75
N LEU A 160 -8.25 16.67 2.61
CA LEU A 160 -8.09 17.60 1.51
C LEU A 160 -8.39 19.04 1.94
N GLY A 161 -9.45 19.23 2.75
CA GLY A 161 -9.82 20.52 3.30
C GLY A 161 -8.83 21.05 4.36
N LEU A 162 -8.15 20.16 5.07
CA LEU A 162 -7.20 20.54 6.13
C LEU A 162 -5.79 20.81 5.60
N TYR A 163 -5.28 19.96 4.72
CA TYR A 163 -3.87 19.96 4.30
C TYR A 163 -3.63 20.61 2.94
N HIS A 164 -4.66 20.77 2.10
CA HIS A 164 -4.57 21.34 0.75
C HIS A 164 -3.40 20.76 -0.06
N PRO A 165 -3.32 19.40 -0.22
CA PRO A 165 -2.18 18.77 -0.84
C PRO A 165 -2.07 19.09 -2.33
N GLN A 166 -0.85 19.06 -2.86
CA GLN A 166 -0.58 19.11 -4.29
C GLN A 166 -0.49 17.73 -4.91
N LEU A 167 -0.16 16.72 -4.09
CA LEU A 167 -0.12 15.33 -4.47
C LEU A 167 -0.77 14.48 -3.38
N VAL A 168 -1.66 13.56 -3.78
CA VAL A 168 -2.20 12.51 -2.93
C VAL A 168 -1.60 11.18 -3.37
N LEU A 169 -0.87 10.53 -2.48
CA LEU A 169 -0.40 9.15 -2.64
C LEU A 169 -1.44 8.23 -1.99
N ILE A 170 -1.91 7.23 -2.72
CA ILE A 170 -2.89 6.26 -2.22
C ILE A 170 -2.29 4.88 -2.26
N CYS A 171 -2.09 4.24 -1.10
CA CYS A 171 -1.59 2.87 -0.96
C CYS A 171 -2.60 2.05 -0.14
N LEU A 172 -3.69 1.64 -0.78
CA LEU A 172 -4.82 0.91 -0.19
C LEU A 172 -5.08 -0.38 -0.95
N GLY A 173 -5.45 -1.45 -0.23
CA GLY A 173 -5.91 -2.69 -0.84
C GLY A 173 -5.52 -3.97 -0.13
N GLY A 174 -4.54 -3.92 0.77
CA GLY A 174 -4.10 -5.10 1.51
C GLY A 174 -5.21 -5.82 2.29
N ASN A 175 -6.34 -5.18 2.54
CA ASN A 175 -7.46 -5.77 3.28
C ASN A 175 -8.73 -5.92 2.42
N ASP A 176 -8.65 -5.73 1.11
CA ASP A 176 -9.84 -5.60 0.27
C ASP A 176 -10.25 -6.90 -0.45
N GLU A 177 -9.49 -7.99 -0.29
CA GLU A 177 -9.89 -9.32 -0.75
C GLU A 177 -11.00 -9.90 0.14
N GLN A 178 -12.11 -9.20 0.20
CA GLN A 178 -13.27 -9.57 1.02
C GLN A 178 -14.58 -9.13 0.37
N GLY A 179 -15.68 -9.71 0.85
CA GLY A 179 -17.02 -9.24 0.45
C GLY A 179 -17.27 -7.80 0.92
N MET A 180 -18.13 -7.09 0.21
CA MET A 180 -18.55 -5.75 0.60
C MET A 180 -20.08 -5.64 0.66
N GLU A 181 -20.58 -4.63 1.36
CA GLU A 181 -21.99 -4.26 1.36
C GLU A 181 -22.22 -3.10 0.39
N VAL A 182 -23.25 -3.23 -0.45
CA VAL A 182 -23.71 -2.20 -1.38
C VAL A 182 -25.23 -2.16 -1.34
N ASP A 183 -25.78 -1.02 -0.99
CA ASP A 183 -27.24 -0.80 -0.86
C ASP A 183 -27.95 -1.86 -0.01
N GLY A 184 -27.34 -2.23 1.13
CA GLY A 184 -27.86 -3.23 2.04
C GLY A 184 -27.74 -4.67 1.54
N SER A 185 -27.01 -4.92 0.48
CA SER A 185 -26.77 -6.24 -0.10
C SER A 185 -25.30 -6.63 0.02
N ALA A 186 -25.02 -7.82 0.57
CA ALA A 186 -23.68 -8.37 0.61
C ALA A 186 -23.30 -8.93 -0.77
N ILE A 187 -22.18 -8.47 -1.31
CA ILE A 187 -21.61 -8.96 -2.58
C ILE A 187 -20.23 -9.55 -2.33
N GLN A 188 -19.94 -10.68 -2.99
CA GLN A 188 -18.74 -11.46 -2.76
C GLN A 188 -17.60 -11.04 -3.69
N PHE A 189 -16.39 -10.97 -3.15
CA PHE A 189 -15.15 -10.88 -3.92
C PHE A 189 -14.89 -12.19 -4.69
N PRO A 190 -14.42 -12.17 -5.94
CA PRO A 190 -14.29 -11.05 -6.88
C PRO A 190 -15.43 -11.02 -7.92
N SER A 191 -16.69 -11.13 -7.50
CA SER A 191 -17.82 -11.17 -8.45
C SER A 191 -17.87 -9.92 -9.36
N PRO A 192 -18.53 -10.00 -10.53
CA PRO A 192 -18.69 -8.84 -11.41
C PRO A 192 -19.36 -7.64 -10.73
N ALA A 193 -20.32 -7.90 -9.83
CA ALA A 193 -20.99 -6.84 -9.05
C ALA A 193 -20.00 -6.19 -8.07
N TRP A 194 -19.17 -6.99 -7.41
CA TRP A 194 -18.11 -6.51 -6.51
C TRP A 194 -17.10 -5.64 -7.27
N THR A 195 -16.60 -6.14 -8.39
CA THR A 195 -15.62 -5.45 -9.23
C THR A 195 -16.13 -4.09 -9.68
N ALA A 196 -17.40 -4.01 -10.13
CA ALA A 196 -18.01 -2.75 -10.54
C ALA A 196 -18.17 -1.75 -9.39
N ALA A 197 -18.61 -2.22 -8.21
CA ALA A 197 -18.79 -1.38 -7.03
C ALA A 197 -17.43 -0.91 -6.48
N TYR A 198 -16.44 -1.78 -6.41
CA TYR A 198 -15.09 -1.41 -5.95
C TYR A 198 -14.44 -0.38 -6.88
N LEU A 199 -14.51 -0.57 -8.19
CA LEU A 199 -14.01 0.41 -9.16
C LEU A 199 -14.69 1.77 -9.02
N THR A 200 -15.97 1.81 -8.63
CA THR A 200 -16.67 3.06 -8.33
C THR A 200 -16.03 3.76 -7.13
N ARG A 201 -15.70 3.05 -6.05
CA ARG A 201 -15.02 3.61 -4.86
C ARG A 201 -13.60 4.10 -5.19
N VAL A 202 -12.85 3.35 -5.99
CA VAL A 202 -11.53 3.77 -6.50
C VAL A 202 -11.64 5.10 -7.25
N ARG A 203 -12.57 5.20 -8.19
CA ARG A 203 -12.79 6.44 -8.97
C ARG A 203 -13.27 7.60 -8.10
N GLN A 204 -14.04 7.32 -7.06
CA GLN A 204 -14.49 8.33 -6.12
C GLN A 204 -13.31 9.01 -5.45
N LEU A 205 -12.37 8.26 -4.84
CA LEU A 205 -11.17 8.83 -4.22
C LEU A 205 -10.34 9.66 -5.21
N ILE A 206 -10.13 9.13 -6.42
CA ILE A 206 -9.38 9.84 -7.46
C ILE A 206 -10.08 11.16 -7.81
N THR A 207 -11.40 11.13 -8.02
CA THR A 207 -12.18 12.31 -8.38
C THR A 207 -12.20 13.36 -7.27
N GLU A 208 -12.34 12.93 -6.00
CA GLU A 208 -12.31 13.84 -4.85
C GLU A 208 -10.96 14.55 -4.74
N ALA A 209 -9.86 13.80 -4.83
CA ALA A 209 -8.52 14.38 -4.78
C ALA A 209 -8.26 15.32 -5.96
N THR A 210 -8.58 14.91 -7.19
CA THR A 210 -8.32 15.74 -8.39
C THR A 210 -9.25 16.95 -8.48
N ALA A 211 -10.48 16.86 -7.98
CA ALA A 211 -11.40 18.00 -7.88
C ALA A 211 -10.92 19.06 -6.88
N SER A 212 -10.18 18.69 -5.81
CA SER A 212 -9.53 19.64 -4.90
C SER A 212 -8.35 20.38 -5.55
N GLY A 213 -7.89 19.90 -6.69
CA GLY A 213 -6.75 20.42 -7.41
C GLY A 213 -5.48 19.57 -7.27
N ALA A 214 -5.45 18.56 -6.42
CA ALA A 214 -4.30 17.69 -6.26
C ALA A 214 -4.07 16.79 -7.49
N LEU A 215 -2.82 16.35 -7.68
CA LEU A 215 -2.49 15.19 -8.50
C LEU A 215 -2.66 13.92 -7.65
N VAL A 216 -2.84 12.78 -8.30
CA VAL A 216 -3.01 11.49 -7.61
C VAL A 216 -1.97 10.49 -8.12
N MET A 217 -1.30 9.79 -7.20
CA MET A 217 -0.54 8.59 -7.52
C MET A 217 -1.11 7.42 -6.72
N TRP A 218 -1.65 6.44 -7.43
CA TRP A 218 -2.08 5.19 -6.81
C TRP A 218 -0.93 4.18 -6.84
N VAL A 219 -0.45 3.81 -5.67
CA VAL A 219 0.60 2.81 -5.50
C VAL A 219 -0.06 1.43 -5.44
N GLY A 220 0.29 0.57 -6.37
CA GLY A 220 -0.28 -0.77 -6.50
C GLY A 220 0.18 -1.71 -5.39
N MET A 221 -0.61 -2.73 -5.15
CA MET A 221 -0.26 -3.80 -4.19
C MET A 221 0.84 -4.69 -4.76
N PRO A 222 1.80 -5.13 -3.94
CA PRO A 222 2.86 -6.04 -4.34
C PRO A 222 2.35 -7.47 -4.49
N VAL A 223 3.17 -8.32 -5.09
CA VAL A 223 2.99 -9.78 -5.01
C VAL A 223 3.09 -10.23 -3.54
N MET A 224 2.27 -11.19 -3.14
CA MET A 224 2.22 -11.74 -1.78
C MET A 224 2.79 -13.17 -1.75
N GLU A 225 3.20 -13.67 -0.57
CA GLU A 225 3.71 -15.03 -0.43
C GLU A 225 2.62 -16.07 -0.72
N ASP A 226 1.40 -15.85 -0.26
CA ASP A 226 0.26 -16.69 -0.56
C ASP A 226 -0.22 -16.43 -2.00
N PRO A 227 -0.22 -17.46 -2.90
CA PRO A 227 -0.61 -17.30 -4.30
C PRO A 227 -2.07 -16.88 -4.50
N ASP A 228 -2.98 -17.34 -3.64
CA ASP A 228 -4.41 -17.00 -3.75
C ASP A 228 -4.58 -15.51 -3.37
N TYR A 229 -3.89 -15.06 -2.34
CA TYR A 229 -3.88 -13.66 -1.96
C TYR A 229 -3.20 -12.77 -3.03
N SER A 230 -2.11 -13.23 -3.63
CA SER A 230 -1.49 -12.57 -4.80
C SER A 230 -2.48 -12.38 -5.95
N GLN A 231 -3.29 -13.40 -6.26
CA GLN A 231 -4.31 -13.28 -7.29
C GLN A 231 -5.35 -12.20 -6.96
N GLY A 232 -5.72 -12.06 -5.70
CA GLY A 232 -6.55 -10.95 -5.23
C GLY A 232 -5.91 -9.60 -5.50
N MET A 233 -4.62 -9.45 -5.22
CA MET A 233 -3.86 -8.21 -5.48
C MET A 233 -3.75 -7.88 -6.97
N GLU A 234 -3.62 -8.87 -7.86
CA GLU A 234 -3.66 -8.66 -9.31
C GLU A 234 -5.02 -8.06 -9.76
N ILE A 235 -6.12 -8.60 -9.23
CA ILE A 235 -7.47 -8.07 -9.51
C ILE A 235 -7.57 -6.62 -9.07
N LEU A 236 -7.16 -6.31 -7.84
CA LEU A 236 -7.18 -4.94 -7.30
C LEU A 236 -6.33 -4.00 -8.14
N ASN A 237 -5.09 -4.37 -8.45
CA ASN A 237 -4.19 -3.58 -9.29
C ASN A 237 -4.79 -3.28 -10.68
N SER A 238 -5.50 -4.24 -11.27
CA SER A 238 -6.23 -4.03 -12.52
C SER A 238 -7.32 -2.95 -12.38
N LEU A 239 -8.01 -2.90 -11.24
CA LEU A 239 -9.05 -1.90 -10.97
C LEU A 239 -8.46 -0.52 -10.72
N TYR A 240 -7.33 -0.43 -10.02
CA TYR A 240 -6.61 0.84 -9.84
C TYR A 240 -6.15 1.42 -11.18
N GLN A 241 -5.55 0.60 -12.04
CA GLN A 241 -5.19 1.01 -13.40
C GLN A 241 -6.39 1.49 -14.21
N GLN A 242 -7.55 0.85 -14.07
CA GLN A 242 -8.78 1.27 -14.74
C GLN A 242 -9.31 2.59 -14.14
N GLY A 243 -9.16 2.79 -12.85
CA GLY A 243 -9.55 4.01 -12.16
C GLY A 243 -8.74 5.21 -12.66
N VAL A 244 -7.42 5.13 -12.60
CA VAL A 244 -6.53 6.25 -12.97
C VAL A 244 -6.59 6.59 -14.46
N ARG A 245 -6.84 5.63 -15.35
CA ARG A 245 -6.98 5.91 -16.81
C ARG A 245 -8.14 6.86 -17.13
N ALA A 246 -9.08 7.04 -16.22
CA ALA A 246 -10.22 7.91 -16.41
C ALA A 246 -9.91 9.39 -16.10
N ASP A 247 -8.80 9.68 -15.40
CA ASP A 247 -8.40 11.03 -15.01
C ASP A 247 -6.94 11.32 -15.43
N PRO A 248 -6.71 12.38 -16.24
CA PRO A 248 -5.37 12.74 -16.70
C PRO A 248 -4.45 13.27 -15.57
N ASN A 249 -4.98 13.57 -14.39
CA ASN A 249 -4.23 14.02 -13.22
C ASN A 249 -3.89 12.86 -12.26
N ALA A 250 -4.17 11.63 -12.66
CA ALA A 250 -3.91 10.43 -11.88
C ALA A 250 -2.91 9.51 -12.58
N ALA A 251 -1.98 8.93 -11.81
CA ALA A 251 -1.02 7.93 -12.26
C ALA A 251 -1.16 6.66 -11.42
N PHE A 252 -0.84 5.51 -12.00
CA PHE A 252 -0.71 4.24 -11.32
C PHE A 252 0.74 3.77 -11.36
N VAL A 253 1.27 3.37 -10.20
CA VAL A 253 2.62 2.85 -10.05
C VAL A 253 2.53 1.39 -9.61
N SER A 254 3.09 0.50 -10.41
CA SER A 254 3.09 -0.93 -10.08
C SER A 254 4.28 -1.28 -9.20
N THR A 255 4.05 -1.85 -8.05
CA THR A 255 5.09 -2.40 -7.17
C THR A 255 5.34 -3.89 -7.39
N TRP A 256 4.57 -4.52 -8.29
CA TRP A 256 4.62 -5.98 -8.51
C TRP A 256 6.01 -6.48 -8.87
N GLN A 257 6.61 -5.88 -9.89
CA GLN A 257 7.96 -6.27 -10.34
C GLN A 257 9.06 -5.92 -9.33
N LEU A 258 8.78 -4.96 -8.46
CA LEU A 258 9.72 -4.56 -7.42
C LEU A 258 9.89 -5.63 -6.32
N PHE A 259 8.89 -6.49 -6.13
CA PHE A 259 8.88 -7.53 -5.09
C PHE A 259 8.65 -8.94 -5.63
N SER A 260 8.91 -9.13 -6.92
CA SER A 260 8.85 -10.43 -7.57
C SER A 260 10.18 -10.75 -8.26
N ASN A 261 10.48 -12.05 -8.35
CA ASN A 261 11.59 -12.52 -9.17
C ASN A 261 11.29 -12.29 -10.69
N PRO A 262 12.27 -12.54 -11.59
CA PRO A 262 12.07 -12.37 -13.04
C PRO A 262 10.90 -13.16 -13.63
N GLU A 263 10.46 -14.23 -12.98
CA GLU A 263 9.31 -15.04 -13.37
C GLU A 263 7.98 -14.46 -12.86
N GLY A 264 8.01 -13.38 -12.08
CA GLY A 264 6.85 -12.71 -11.50
C GLY A 264 6.31 -13.33 -10.21
N ALA A 265 7.04 -14.29 -9.63
CA ALA A 265 6.68 -14.93 -8.37
C ALA A 265 7.23 -14.16 -7.16
N TYR A 266 6.55 -14.26 -6.03
CA TYR A 266 6.98 -13.67 -4.76
C TYR A 266 8.42 -14.04 -4.42
N GLN A 267 9.18 -13.05 -4.00
CA GLN A 267 10.54 -13.22 -3.48
C GLN A 267 10.78 -12.22 -2.33
N ALA A 268 11.15 -12.78 -1.17
CA ALA A 268 11.38 -11.96 0.02
C ALA A 268 12.79 -11.37 0.09
N VAL A 269 13.75 -11.92 -0.65
CA VAL A 269 15.17 -11.53 -0.59
C VAL A 269 15.65 -11.05 -1.94
N ALA A 270 16.32 -9.92 -1.98
CA ALA A 270 17.01 -9.42 -3.16
C ALA A 270 18.35 -8.77 -2.78
N ASP A 271 19.23 -8.58 -3.74
CA ASP A 271 20.41 -7.76 -3.55
C ASP A 271 20.03 -6.27 -3.63
N VAL A 272 20.15 -5.57 -2.52
CA VAL A 272 19.95 -4.12 -2.44
C VAL A 272 21.31 -3.44 -2.34
N ASN A 273 21.64 -2.62 -3.34
CA ASN A 273 22.94 -1.97 -3.44
C ASN A 273 24.12 -2.97 -3.38
N GLY A 274 23.92 -4.19 -3.89
CA GLY A 274 24.91 -5.28 -3.91
C GLY A 274 25.02 -6.07 -2.61
N ILE A 275 24.06 -5.95 -1.70
CA ILE A 275 24.00 -6.69 -0.43
C ILE A 275 22.68 -7.45 -0.37
N PRO A 276 22.69 -8.77 -0.12
CA PRO A 276 21.45 -9.54 0.08
C PRO A 276 20.69 -9.06 1.31
N GLU A 277 19.43 -8.65 1.11
CA GLU A 277 18.56 -8.10 2.15
C GLU A 277 17.18 -8.75 2.10
N ASN A 278 16.53 -8.86 3.26
CA ASN A 278 15.12 -9.19 3.32
C ASN A 278 14.27 -7.94 3.03
N LEU A 279 13.37 -8.04 2.07
CA LEU A 279 12.45 -6.96 1.69
C LEU A 279 11.06 -7.10 2.31
N ARG A 280 10.75 -8.27 2.84
CA ARG A 280 9.41 -8.59 3.35
C ARG A 280 9.50 -9.14 4.78
N GLU A 281 8.49 -8.82 5.58
CA GLU A 281 8.32 -9.42 6.90
C GLU A 281 7.97 -10.92 6.80
N PRO A 282 8.18 -11.71 7.88
CA PRO A 282 7.90 -13.15 7.86
C PRO A 282 6.44 -13.55 7.61
N ASP A 283 5.52 -12.60 7.60
CA ASP A 283 4.12 -12.83 7.27
C ASP A 283 3.85 -12.89 5.75
N GLY A 284 4.86 -12.57 4.92
CA GLY A 284 4.76 -12.58 3.47
C GLY A 284 3.91 -11.46 2.88
N ILE A 285 3.54 -10.46 3.70
CA ILE A 285 2.63 -9.35 3.35
C ILE A 285 3.32 -8.00 3.50
N HIS A 286 3.79 -7.68 4.72
CA HIS A 286 4.35 -6.38 5.06
C HIS A 286 5.79 -6.23 4.56
N TYR A 287 6.22 -4.99 4.39
CA TYR A 287 7.60 -4.69 4.04
C TYR A 287 8.48 -4.74 5.29
N SER A 288 9.70 -5.26 5.14
CA SER A 288 10.75 -5.08 6.14
C SER A 288 11.25 -3.64 6.11
N PHE A 289 12.09 -3.26 7.08
CA PHE A 289 12.72 -1.94 7.08
C PHE A 289 13.45 -1.62 5.75
N THR A 290 14.21 -2.57 5.20
CA THR A 290 14.85 -2.40 3.88
C THR A 290 13.82 -2.37 2.74
N GLY A 291 12.75 -3.16 2.85
CA GLY A 291 11.66 -3.15 1.88
C GLY A 291 10.90 -1.82 1.85
N GLU A 292 10.72 -1.18 3.01
CA GLU A 292 10.15 0.17 3.12
C GLU A 292 11.02 1.21 2.39
N ASP A 293 12.36 1.14 2.55
CA ASP A 293 13.28 2.05 1.88
C ASP A 293 13.32 1.80 0.37
N VAL A 294 13.23 0.54 -0.07
CA VAL A 294 13.16 0.16 -1.49
C VAL A 294 11.90 0.71 -2.15
N ILE A 295 10.71 0.50 -1.55
CA ILE A 295 9.46 1.01 -2.14
C ILE A 295 9.43 2.54 -2.11
N ALA A 296 9.94 3.17 -1.06
CA ALA A 296 9.99 4.64 -0.96
C ALA A 296 10.91 5.23 -2.03
N THR A 297 12.12 4.67 -2.21
CA THR A 297 13.04 5.05 -3.29
C THR A 297 12.33 5.00 -4.65
N TYR A 298 11.68 3.87 -4.94
CA TYR A 298 10.97 3.66 -6.19
C TYR A 298 9.81 4.65 -6.39
N VAL A 299 9.00 4.88 -5.36
CA VAL A 299 7.87 5.82 -5.42
C VAL A 299 8.36 7.28 -5.61
N ILE A 300 9.46 7.67 -4.98
CA ILE A 300 10.07 9.00 -5.18
C ILE A 300 10.52 9.16 -6.65
N ASP A 301 11.16 8.16 -7.22
CA ASP A 301 11.57 8.18 -8.63
C ASP A 301 10.36 8.23 -9.57
N GLU A 302 9.29 7.51 -9.25
CA GLU A 302 8.04 7.54 -10.01
C GLU A 302 7.29 8.88 -9.88
N ILE A 303 7.32 9.53 -8.72
CA ILE A 303 6.83 10.92 -8.56
C ILE A 303 7.62 11.84 -9.48
N ALA A 304 8.95 11.75 -9.46
CA ALA A 304 9.82 12.56 -10.30
C ALA A 304 9.51 12.35 -11.80
N ALA A 305 9.32 11.11 -12.22
CA ALA A 305 9.06 10.76 -13.61
C ALA A 305 7.64 11.16 -14.08
N ASN A 306 6.59 10.83 -13.30
CA ASN A 306 5.20 11.04 -13.69
C ASN A 306 4.76 12.51 -13.59
N PHE A 307 5.31 13.25 -12.61
CA PHE A 307 4.92 14.65 -12.37
C PHE A 307 6.01 15.66 -12.75
N HIS A 308 7.07 15.19 -13.41
CA HIS A 308 8.16 16.02 -13.94
C HIS A 308 8.81 16.94 -12.89
N VAL A 309 9.02 16.38 -11.69
CA VAL A 309 9.66 17.05 -10.56
C VAL A 309 11.11 16.61 -10.45
N GLN A 310 12.03 17.54 -10.14
CA GLN A 310 13.41 17.17 -9.82
C GLN A 310 13.48 16.74 -8.35
N LEU A 311 13.54 15.44 -8.13
CA LEU A 311 13.61 14.79 -6.84
C LEU A 311 14.66 13.68 -6.88
N THR A 312 15.36 13.50 -5.76
CA THR A 312 16.32 12.39 -5.61
C THR A 312 16.23 11.90 -4.17
N PRO A 313 16.06 10.59 -3.94
CA PRO A 313 16.06 10.01 -2.59
C PRO A 313 17.35 10.33 -1.82
N THR A 314 17.26 10.40 -0.50
CA THR A 314 18.40 10.76 0.38
C THR A 314 19.44 9.64 0.42
N ASN A 315 18.98 8.40 0.52
CA ASN A 315 19.83 7.22 0.63
C ASN A 315 19.20 6.06 -0.18
N PRO A 316 19.24 6.15 -1.54
CA PRO A 316 18.44 5.26 -2.38
C PRO A 316 18.77 3.78 -2.17
N ALA A 317 17.75 3.01 -1.82
CA ALA A 317 17.78 1.57 -1.73
C ALA A 317 17.31 0.96 -3.05
N VAL A 318 18.23 0.46 -3.86
CA VAL A 318 17.98 -0.01 -5.21
C VAL A 318 18.24 -1.51 -5.31
N ILE A 319 17.27 -2.27 -5.82
CA ILE A 319 17.46 -3.69 -6.12
C ILE A 319 18.44 -3.81 -7.28
N THR A 320 19.53 -4.52 -7.06
CA THR A 320 20.61 -4.73 -8.04
C THR A 320 20.61 -6.15 -8.61
N ASP A 321 20.08 -7.12 -7.89
CA ASP A 321 19.87 -8.50 -8.33
C ASP A 321 18.77 -9.19 -7.50
N TRP A 322 18.22 -10.36 -8.01
CA TRP A 322 17.18 -11.16 -7.41
C TRP A 322 17.64 -12.57 -7.04
#